data_7615463ea32b511549ab4cb064bf54c7
#
_entry.id   7615463ea32b511549ab4cb064bf54c7
#
_cell.length_a   1.000
_cell.length_b   1.000
_cell.length_c   1.000
_cell.angle_alpha   90.00
_cell.angle_beta   90.00
_cell.angle_gamma   90.00
#
_symmetry.space_group_name_H-M   'P 1'
#
loop_
_entity.id
_entity.type
_entity.pdbx_description
1 polymer ?
#
loop_
_entity_poly.entity_id
_entity_poly.type
_entity_poly.pdbx_seq_one_letter_code
_entity_poly.pdbx_strand_id
1 'polypeptide(L)'
;MTHTLKALSKAILLATCSLSASVAVAESNKPEQLYPPITSEVLPELAAKGSYNVGVQTLDLVNPAQFDPATQGQKDRPLKVEVWYPAAKTAKAPLTSYTDETRSGKEFTLQADAMRDVAINNKEHYPVIVLSHGYTGYRTIMYYLGEHLASHGYIVVALDHTDSTNADVDFENAPFSGFFSTLINRSRDQQFVINYFNEQNNFASKQVDNKSAGVIGYSMGGYGAVNTIGGCYAFNEQTTAMFTGMKDPAQIEKVQQLLNSCAGGQYQNPKVDPRIKAMVAFAPWGGQHAIFDDKAMEKIKVPSLYIAGNLDDISGYEGIKSLYEQTGSKDKYMLTYKNARHNIAPHPAPAIAQSSSELDIGHYYEPSWSMRTLNEINKHFVLAMMDCHVKGIASECKYLDLPQNGDQAVVDGKPLPQWRGFDNRFSTGMDWQQAKPHTK
;
A
#
# COMPACT_ATOMS: atom_id res chain seq x y z
N MET A 1 -41.13 84.71 49.35
CA MET A 1 -39.74 84.41 49.10
C MET A 1 -39.64 82.89 49.00
N THR A 2 -39.74 82.33 47.83
CA THR A 2 -39.85 80.90 47.59
C THR A 2 -38.92 80.56 46.47
N HIS A 3 -37.92 79.79 46.82
CA HIS A 3 -37.01 79.22 45.83
C HIS A 3 -37.43 77.81 45.47
N THR A 4 -37.75 77.60 44.21
CA THR A 4 -38.08 76.35 43.62
C THR A 4 -36.79 75.65 43.14
N LEU A 5 -36.46 74.48 43.71
CA LEU A 5 -35.42 73.63 43.18
C LEU A 5 -36.03 72.72 42.11
N LYS A 6 -35.43 72.78 40.93
CA LYS A 6 -35.68 71.80 39.83
C LYS A 6 -34.79 70.57 40.03
N ALA A 7 -35.44 69.46 40.22
CA ALA A 7 -34.76 68.15 40.19
C ALA A 7 -34.46 67.73 38.75
N LEU A 8 -33.15 67.49 38.40
CA LEU A 8 -32.72 66.87 37.15
C LEU A 8 -32.68 65.37 37.37
N SER A 9 -33.59 64.66 36.74
CA SER A 9 -33.52 63.21 36.65
C SER A 9 -32.52 62.81 35.59
N LYS A 10 -31.38 62.25 36.00
CA LYS A 10 -30.44 61.58 35.07
C LYS A 10 -30.92 60.14 34.82
N ALA A 11 -31.42 59.87 33.63
CA ALA A 11 -31.67 58.52 33.17
C ALA A 11 -30.27 57.88 32.81
N ILE A 12 -29.87 56.92 33.61
CA ILE A 12 -28.70 56.08 33.30
C ILE A 12 -29.14 54.97 32.32
N LEU A 13 -28.80 55.11 31.07
CA LEU A 13 -28.97 54.04 30.06
C LEU A 13 -27.88 52.99 30.34
N LEU A 14 -28.24 51.85 30.96
CA LEU A 14 -27.36 50.69 30.98
C LEU A 14 -27.37 50.03 29.59
N ALA A 15 -26.35 50.30 28.82
CA ALA A 15 -26.05 49.50 27.61
C ALA A 15 -25.46 48.16 28.06
N THR A 16 -26.25 47.11 28.10
CA THR A 16 -25.80 45.74 28.23
C THR A 16 -25.14 45.34 26.90
N CYS A 17 -23.80 45.49 26.79
CA CYS A 17 -23.01 44.82 25.79
C CYS A 17 -23.04 43.33 26.10
N SER A 18 -23.90 42.56 25.45
CA SER A 18 -23.80 41.11 25.35
C SER A 18 -22.57 40.82 24.50
N LEU A 19 -21.44 40.56 25.15
CA LEU A 19 -20.32 39.86 24.48
C LEU A 19 -20.80 38.46 24.17
N SER A 20 -21.30 38.27 22.95
CA SER A 20 -21.38 36.96 22.34
C SER A 20 -19.92 36.50 22.11
N ALA A 21 -19.35 35.80 23.07
CA ALA A 21 -18.15 35.03 22.83
C ALA A 21 -18.52 33.97 21.78
N SER A 22 -18.29 34.30 20.51
CA SER A 22 -18.19 33.31 19.47
C SER A 22 -17.04 32.38 19.89
N VAL A 23 -17.38 31.24 20.49
CA VAL A 23 -16.46 30.11 20.54
C VAL A 23 -16.26 29.78 19.08
N ALA A 24 -15.21 30.34 18.48
CA ALA A 24 -14.65 29.79 17.27
C ALA A 24 -14.23 28.36 17.65
N VAL A 25 -15.11 27.41 17.40
CA VAL A 25 -14.68 26.01 17.27
C VAL A 25 -13.60 26.11 16.19
N ALA A 26 -12.34 26.04 16.61
CA ALA A 26 -11.25 25.82 15.68
C ALA A 26 -11.66 24.57 14.91
N GLU A 27 -12.15 24.73 13.67
CA GLU A 27 -12.24 23.64 12.75
C GLU A 27 -10.89 22.97 12.84
N SER A 28 -10.84 21.74 13.34
CA SER A 28 -9.60 20.98 13.39
C SER A 28 -9.17 20.88 11.95
N ASN A 29 -8.21 21.70 11.57
CA ASN A 29 -7.65 21.67 10.22
C ASN A 29 -7.25 20.23 9.96
N LYS A 30 -8.00 19.53 9.11
CA LYS A 30 -7.63 18.18 8.70
C LYS A 30 -6.24 18.29 8.09
N PRO A 31 -5.30 17.39 8.44
CA PRO A 31 -3.92 17.48 7.91
C PRO A 31 -3.88 17.57 6.40
N GLU A 32 -4.85 16.97 5.72
CA GLU A 32 -5.06 17.05 4.28
C GLU A 32 -5.34 18.49 3.80
N GLN A 33 -5.85 19.34 4.67
CA GLN A 33 -6.13 20.77 4.40
C GLN A 33 -4.93 21.67 4.73
N LEU A 34 -4.00 21.24 5.59
CA LEU A 34 -2.82 22.03 5.97
C LEU A 34 -1.78 22.11 4.86
N TYR A 35 -1.79 21.17 3.95
CA TYR A 35 -0.85 21.11 2.84
C TYR A 35 -1.61 21.18 1.53
N PRO A 36 -1.45 22.24 0.73
CA PRO A 36 -2.06 22.29 -0.59
C PRO A 36 -1.57 21.10 -1.43
N PRO A 37 -2.36 20.61 -2.38
CA PRO A 37 -1.91 19.64 -3.34
C PRO A 37 -0.62 20.10 -4.02
N ILE A 38 0.31 19.17 -4.27
CA ILE A 38 1.47 19.45 -5.11
C ILE A 38 0.94 19.83 -6.48
N THR A 39 1.44 20.92 -7.07
CA THR A 39 0.96 21.36 -8.37
C THR A 39 1.34 20.35 -9.46
N SER A 40 0.48 20.21 -10.47
CA SER A 40 0.70 19.24 -11.56
C SER A 40 2.02 19.44 -12.31
N GLU A 41 2.56 20.67 -12.30
CA GLU A 41 3.82 21.01 -12.98
C GLU A 41 5.06 20.43 -12.32
N VAL A 42 4.95 20.02 -11.07
CA VAL A 42 6.08 19.45 -10.29
C VAL A 42 5.87 18.00 -9.89
N LEU A 43 4.71 17.41 -10.20
CA LEU A 43 4.48 15.99 -9.98
C LEU A 43 5.27 15.13 -10.96
N PRO A 44 5.71 13.94 -10.57
CA PRO A 44 6.18 12.96 -11.54
C PRO A 44 5.12 12.70 -12.63
N GLU A 45 5.55 12.57 -13.89
CA GLU A 45 4.66 12.54 -15.06
C GLU A 45 3.50 11.54 -14.92
N LEU A 46 3.79 10.30 -14.48
CA LEU A 46 2.78 9.26 -14.32
C LEU A 46 2.01 9.34 -12.99
N ALA A 47 2.27 10.32 -12.14
CA ALA A 47 1.47 10.56 -10.94
C ALA A 47 0.15 11.30 -11.22
N ALA A 48 0.02 11.88 -12.41
CA ALA A 48 -1.20 12.55 -12.82
C ALA A 48 -2.38 11.55 -12.87
N LYS A 49 -3.58 12.02 -12.52
CA LYS A 49 -4.81 11.22 -12.59
C LYS A 49 -5.09 10.76 -14.02
N GLY A 50 -5.49 9.52 -14.17
CA GLY A 50 -5.88 8.95 -15.48
C GLY A 50 -7.21 9.48 -16.01
N SER A 51 -7.59 8.96 -17.15
CA SER A 51 -8.77 9.43 -17.92
C SER A 51 -10.13 8.91 -17.42
N TYR A 52 -10.13 7.91 -16.52
CA TYR A 52 -11.36 7.34 -15.99
C TYR A 52 -11.77 8.01 -14.68
N ASN A 53 -13.08 8.22 -14.50
CA ASN A 53 -13.65 8.38 -13.18
C ASN A 53 -13.49 7.06 -12.42
N VAL A 54 -13.34 7.14 -11.10
CA VAL A 54 -13.13 5.97 -10.25
C VAL A 54 -14.42 5.59 -9.54
N GLY A 55 -14.83 4.34 -9.69
CA GLY A 55 -15.82 3.68 -8.86
C GLY A 55 -15.16 2.86 -7.77
N VAL A 56 -15.83 2.68 -6.64
CA VAL A 56 -15.37 1.82 -5.55
C VAL A 56 -16.51 1.00 -4.97
N GLN A 57 -16.24 -0.24 -4.59
CA GLN A 57 -17.18 -1.13 -3.95
C GLN A 57 -16.50 -1.98 -2.88
N THR A 58 -17.15 -2.16 -1.73
CA THR A 58 -16.68 -3.09 -0.69
C THR A 58 -17.37 -4.44 -0.88
N LEU A 59 -16.60 -5.52 -0.81
CA LEU A 59 -17.12 -6.89 -0.87
C LEU A 59 -16.61 -7.70 0.34
N ASP A 60 -17.46 -8.60 0.81
CA ASP A 60 -17.08 -9.62 1.80
C ASP A 60 -16.91 -10.96 1.06
N LEU A 61 -15.66 -11.41 0.95
CA LEU A 61 -15.28 -12.66 0.30
C LEU A 61 -15.02 -13.74 1.34
N VAL A 62 -15.07 -14.99 0.91
CA VAL A 62 -14.72 -16.14 1.77
C VAL A 62 -13.76 -17.05 1.01
N ASN A 63 -12.54 -17.21 1.54
CA ASN A 63 -11.58 -18.20 1.07
C ASN A 63 -11.82 -19.51 1.84
N PRO A 64 -12.39 -20.54 1.21
CA PRO A 64 -12.88 -21.72 1.94
C PRO A 64 -11.74 -22.61 2.41
N ALA A 65 -11.96 -23.30 3.52
CA ALA A 65 -11.15 -24.40 4.05
C ALA A 65 -9.66 -24.08 4.21
N GLN A 66 -9.33 -22.86 4.68
CA GLN A 66 -7.96 -22.48 4.98
C GLN A 66 -7.50 -23.04 6.33
N PHE A 67 -6.20 -23.27 6.48
CA PHE A 67 -5.63 -23.73 7.74
C PHE A 67 -5.86 -22.69 8.85
N ASP A 68 -6.43 -23.15 9.96
CA ASP A 68 -6.64 -22.35 11.17
C ASP A 68 -5.56 -22.70 12.22
N PRO A 69 -4.63 -21.78 12.51
CA PRO A 69 -3.58 -22.01 13.51
C PRO A 69 -4.12 -22.28 14.92
N ALA A 70 -5.28 -21.72 15.27
CA ALA A 70 -5.83 -21.83 16.61
C ALA A 70 -6.36 -23.24 16.90
N THR A 71 -7.02 -23.88 15.91
CA THR A 71 -7.60 -25.20 16.04
C THR A 71 -6.76 -26.31 15.40
N GLN A 72 -5.73 -25.96 14.63
CA GLN A 72 -4.93 -26.85 13.76
C GLN A 72 -5.80 -27.61 12.74
N GLY A 73 -6.99 -27.10 12.45
CA GLY A 73 -7.94 -27.63 11.49
C GLY A 73 -8.07 -26.77 10.24
N GLN A 74 -9.21 -26.87 9.58
CA GLN A 74 -9.59 -26.01 8.47
C GLN A 74 -10.76 -25.13 8.88
N LYS A 75 -10.76 -23.88 8.39
CA LYS A 75 -11.82 -22.92 8.62
C LYS A 75 -11.98 -22.03 7.38
N ASP A 76 -13.19 -21.63 7.11
CA ASP A 76 -13.48 -20.61 6.12
C ASP A 76 -12.88 -19.27 6.58
N ARG A 77 -12.10 -18.64 5.70
CA ARG A 77 -11.37 -17.41 5.98
C ARG A 77 -12.11 -16.24 5.33
N PRO A 78 -12.79 -15.38 6.11
CA PRO A 78 -13.41 -14.18 5.56
C PRO A 78 -12.33 -13.19 5.14
N LEU A 79 -12.55 -12.50 4.02
CA LEU A 79 -11.67 -11.46 3.50
C LEU A 79 -12.53 -10.29 3.04
N LYS A 80 -12.50 -9.19 3.77
CA LYS A 80 -13.13 -7.94 3.33
C LYS A 80 -12.21 -7.27 2.32
N VAL A 81 -12.77 -6.84 1.19
CA VAL A 81 -11.99 -6.18 0.14
C VAL A 81 -12.62 -4.85 -0.26
N GLU A 82 -11.77 -3.89 -0.62
CA GLU A 82 -12.14 -2.66 -1.30
C GLU A 82 -11.70 -2.79 -2.75
N VAL A 83 -12.62 -2.56 -3.67
CA VAL A 83 -12.40 -2.73 -5.11
C VAL A 83 -12.58 -1.39 -5.81
N TRP A 84 -11.49 -0.85 -6.36
CA TRP A 84 -11.53 0.34 -7.22
C TRP A 84 -11.55 -0.09 -8.68
N TYR A 85 -12.31 0.62 -9.49
CA TYR A 85 -12.47 0.28 -10.90
C TYR A 85 -12.79 1.51 -11.76
N PRO A 86 -12.51 1.47 -13.07
CA PRO A 86 -12.94 2.49 -13.99
C PRO A 86 -14.47 2.59 -14.00
N ALA A 87 -15.01 3.74 -13.59
CA ALA A 87 -16.45 3.97 -13.58
C ALA A 87 -16.99 4.29 -14.97
N ALA A 88 -18.25 4.01 -15.21
CA ALA A 88 -18.93 4.42 -16.42
C ALA A 88 -18.88 5.96 -16.58
N LYS A 89 -18.67 6.44 -17.82
CA LYS A 89 -18.59 7.89 -18.11
C LYS A 89 -19.84 8.68 -17.68
N THR A 90 -20.98 8.00 -17.60
CA THR A 90 -22.26 8.57 -17.17
C THR A 90 -22.45 8.51 -15.65
N ALA A 91 -21.57 7.87 -14.92
CA ALA A 91 -21.66 7.77 -13.47
C ALA A 91 -21.55 9.15 -12.82
N LYS A 92 -22.51 9.45 -11.97
CA LYS A 92 -22.58 10.69 -11.19
C LYS A 92 -23.03 10.34 -9.79
N ALA A 93 -22.12 10.47 -8.83
CA ALA A 93 -22.40 10.34 -7.42
C ALA A 93 -21.45 11.28 -6.65
N PRO A 94 -21.76 11.65 -5.41
CA PRO A 94 -20.79 12.32 -4.54
C PRO A 94 -19.55 11.45 -4.37
N LEU A 95 -18.40 12.07 -4.18
CA LEU A 95 -17.20 11.36 -3.77
C LEU A 95 -17.43 10.75 -2.38
N THR A 96 -16.93 9.55 -2.18
CA THR A 96 -17.08 8.80 -0.94
C THR A 96 -15.97 9.07 0.06
N SER A 97 -15.99 8.36 1.15
CA SER A 97 -14.91 8.32 2.13
C SER A 97 -14.64 6.88 2.55
N TYR A 98 -13.46 6.63 3.11
CA TYR A 98 -13.07 5.36 3.71
C TYR A 98 -12.98 5.52 5.22
N THR A 99 -13.56 4.61 5.96
CA THR A 99 -13.47 4.60 7.43
C THR A 99 -12.64 3.39 7.85
N ASP A 100 -11.64 3.66 8.67
CA ASP A 100 -10.74 2.66 9.27
C ASP A 100 -10.38 3.10 10.69
N GLU A 101 -9.52 2.33 11.37
CA GLU A 101 -9.06 2.66 12.72
C GLU A 101 -7.54 2.62 12.84
N THR A 102 -7.02 3.38 13.79
CA THR A 102 -5.60 3.37 14.15
C THR A 102 -5.25 2.11 14.94
N ARG A 103 -3.95 1.88 15.20
CA ARG A 103 -3.48 0.78 16.06
C ARG A 103 -4.01 0.82 17.49
N SER A 104 -4.40 2.00 17.98
CA SER A 104 -5.05 2.16 19.29
C SER A 104 -6.59 2.11 19.22
N GLY A 105 -7.17 1.67 18.10
CA GLY A 105 -8.62 1.52 17.91
C GLY A 105 -9.39 2.84 17.76
N LYS A 106 -8.73 3.92 17.33
CA LYS A 106 -9.42 5.22 17.09
C LYS A 106 -9.88 5.30 15.65
N GLU A 107 -11.17 5.42 15.45
CA GLU A 107 -11.77 5.58 14.13
C GLU A 107 -11.34 6.88 13.46
N PHE A 108 -11.10 6.82 12.16
CA PHE A 108 -10.85 7.97 11.30
C PHE A 108 -11.48 7.78 9.93
N THR A 109 -11.63 8.90 9.21
CA THR A 109 -12.19 8.92 7.85
C THR A 109 -11.22 9.60 6.89
N LEU A 110 -10.99 8.97 5.74
CA LEU A 110 -10.19 9.48 4.62
C LEU A 110 -11.13 9.94 3.52
N GLN A 111 -10.84 11.09 2.91
CA GLN A 111 -11.59 11.55 1.74
C GLN A 111 -11.13 10.79 0.51
N ALA A 112 -12.07 10.20 -0.23
CA ALA A 112 -11.84 9.49 -1.47
C ALA A 112 -11.91 10.43 -2.68
N ASP A 113 -11.25 10.02 -3.76
CA ASP A 113 -11.46 10.57 -5.11
C ASP A 113 -12.24 9.56 -6.00
N ALA A 114 -13.10 8.79 -5.36
CA ALA A 114 -13.90 7.72 -5.94
C ALA A 114 -15.38 7.85 -5.58
N MET A 115 -16.24 7.27 -6.42
CA MET A 115 -17.70 7.22 -6.24
C MET A 115 -18.12 5.80 -5.82
N ARG A 116 -18.88 5.67 -4.73
CA ARG A 116 -19.29 4.35 -4.23
C ARG A 116 -20.42 3.76 -5.03
N ASP A 117 -20.30 2.44 -5.31
CA ASP A 117 -21.33 1.58 -5.92
C ASP A 117 -21.87 2.06 -7.30
N VAL A 118 -21.06 2.85 -8.01
CA VAL A 118 -21.41 3.25 -9.37
C VAL A 118 -21.12 2.15 -10.39
N ALA A 119 -21.78 2.19 -11.54
CA ALA A 119 -21.58 1.20 -12.59
C ALA A 119 -20.13 1.23 -13.13
N ILE A 120 -19.55 0.04 -13.32
CA ILE A 120 -18.27 -0.12 -14.00
C ILE A 120 -18.36 0.28 -15.47
N ASN A 121 -17.28 0.82 -16.04
CA ASN A 121 -17.19 1.07 -17.48
C ASN A 121 -17.17 -0.28 -18.24
N ASN A 122 -18.14 -0.47 -19.11
CA ASN A 122 -18.37 -1.74 -19.81
C ASN A 122 -17.80 -1.80 -21.24
N LYS A 123 -16.95 -0.84 -21.61
CA LYS A 123 -16.41 -0.75 -22.98
C LYS A 123 -15.09 -1.48 -23.17
N GLU A 124 -14.42 -1.82 -22.10
CA GLU A 124 -13.07 -2.39 -22.11
C GLU A 124 -12.94 -3.52 -21.09
N HIS A 125 -11.83 -4.25 -21.17
CA HIS A 125 -11.43 -5.23 -20.16
C HIS A 125 -10.21 -4.71 -19.43
N TYR A 126 -10.19 -4.90 -18.11
CA TYR A 126 -9.19 -4.32 -17.22
C TYR A 126 -8.43 -5.41 -16.46
N PRO A 127 -7.10 -5.36 -16.44
CA PRO A 127 -6.31 -6.25 -15.60
C PRO A 127 -6.62 -6.08 -14.11
N VAL A 128 -6.51 -7.17 -13.35
CA VAL A 128 -6.70 -7.17 -11.91
C VAL A 128 -5.37 -6.92 -11.21
N ILE A 129 -5.34 -5.96 -10.28
CA ILE A 129 -4.20 -5.68 -9.41
C ILE A 129 -4.60 -5.97 -7.96
N VAL A 130 -3.85 -6.85 -7.32
CA VAL A 130 -4.00 -7.11 -5.88
C VAL A 130 -3.14 -6.14 -5.09
N LEU A 131 -3.72 -5.51 -4.07
CA LEU A 131 -3.05 -4.55 -3.19
C LEU A 131 -3.08 -5.09 -1.75
N SER A 132 -1.92 -5.47 -1.21
CA SER A 132 -1.76 -6.23 0.03
C SER A 132 -1.01 -5.42 1.08
N HIS A 133 -1.66 -5.15 2.23
CA HIS A 133 -1.11 -4.34 3.32
C HIS A 133 -0.07 -5.07 4.19
N GLY A 134 0.66 -4.32 5.02
CA GLY A 134 1.58 -4.85 6.03
C GLY A 134 0.88 -5.50 7.23
N TYR A 135 1.66 -6.00 8.19
CA TYR A 135 1.13 -6.48 9.46
C TYR A 135 0.58 -5.31 10.28
N THR A 136 -0.60 -5.49 10.85
CA THR A 136 -1.41 -4.43 11.49
C THR A 136 -1.70 -3.26 10.56
N GLY A 137 -2.00 -3.55 9.29
CA GLY A 137 -2.50 -2.58 8.33
C GLY A 137 -4.01 -2.69 8.14
N TYR A 138 -4.49 -2.23 7.01
CA TYR A 138 -5.89 -2.32 6.58
C TYR A 138 -5.97 -2.10 5.06
N ARG A 139 -7.09 -2.51 4.43
CA ARG A 139 -7.27 -2.50 2.97
C ARG A 139 -7.11 -1.12 2.33
N THR A 140 -7.42 -0.02 3.06
CA THR A 140 -7.33 1.33 2.50
C THR A 140 -6.01 2.06 2.79
N ILE A 141 -5.02 1.40 3.43
CA ILE A 141 -3.75 2.04 3.79
C ILE A 141 -2.96 2.59 2.58
N MET A 142 -3.18 2.02 1.40
CA MET A 142 -2.61 2.47 0.13
C MET A 142 -3.71 2.87 -0.87
N TYR A 143 -4.85 3.41 -0.39
CA TYR A 143 -6.01 3.74 -1.22
C TYR A 143 -5.66 4.66 -2.40
N TYR A 144 -4.68 5.55 -2.24
CA TYR A 144 -4.22 6.46 -3.29
C TYR A 144 -3.68 5.71 -4.52
N LEU A 145 -3.07 4.52 -4.34
CA LEU A 145 -2.67 3.63 -5.45
C LEU A 145 -3.89 2.95 -6.07
N GLY A 146 -4.85 2.53 -5.25
CA GLY A 146 -6.10 1.95 -5.72
C GLY A 146 -6.86 2.89 -6.66
N GLU A 147 -7.09 4.11 -6.22
CA GLU A 147 -7.76 5.15 -7.00
C GLU A 147 -6.95 5.54 -8.26
N HIS A 148 -5.63 5.70 -8.10
CA HIS A 148 -4.75 6.08 -9.19
C HIS A 148 -4.77 5.05 -10.32
N LEU A 149 -4.51 3.78 -10.01
CA LEU A 149 -4.50 2.71 -11.00
C LEU A 149 -5.89 2.51 -11.64
N ALA A 150 -6.97 2.62 -10.87
CA ALA A 150 -8.32 2.54 -11.42
C ALA A 150 -8.60 3.68 -12.39
N SER A 151 -8.10 4.90 -12.12
CA SER A 151 -8.19 6.02 -13.06
C SER A 151 -7.44 5.79 -14.37
N HIS A 152 -6.48 4.87 -14.36
CA HIS A 152 -5.68 4.43 -15.50
C HIS A 152 -6.16 3.13 -16.15
N GLY A 153 -7.30 2.58 -15.75
CA GLY A 153 -7.88 1.41 -16.41
C GLY A 153 -7.41 0.07 -15.81
N TYR A 154 -7.43 -0.04 -14.50
CA TYR A 154 -7.24 -1.29 -13.76
C TYR A 154 -8.43 -1.55 -12.83
N ILE A 155 -8.69 -2.80 -12.52
CA ILE A 155 -9.51 -3.21 -11.38
C ILE A 155 -8.53 -3.51 -10.24
N VAL A 156 -8.58 -2.71 -9.17
CA VAL A 156 -7.65 -2.84 -8.03
C VAL A 156 -8.39 -3.38 -6.83
N VAL A 157 -7.89 -4.46 -6.27
CA VAL A 157 -8.53 -5.15 -5.14
C VAL A 157 -7.57 -5.13 -3.96
N ALA A 158 -7.88 -4.31 -2.97
CA ALA A 158 -7.18 -4.31 -1.69
C ALA A 158 -7.96 -5.12 -0.66
N LEU A 159 -7.25 -5.91 0.13
CA LEU A 159 -7.89 -6.83 1.08
C LEU A 159 -7.45 -6.55 2.52
N ASP A 160 -8.39 -6.70 3.46
CA ASP A 160 -8.09 -6.89 4.87
C ASP A 160 -7.67 -8.34 5.05
N HIS A 161 -6.41 -8.55 5.37
CA HIS A 161 -5.93 -9.88 5.71
C HIS A 161 -6.40 -10.22 7.12
N THR A 162 -7.34 -11.11 7.24
CA THR A 162 -7.89 -11.57 8.52
C THR A 162 -6.77 -11.95 9.49
N ASP A 163 -6.95 -11.67 10.77
CA ASP A 163 -6.01 -11.86 11.87
C ASP A 163 -4.79 -10.90 11.86
N SER A 164 -4.73 -9.93 10.95
CA SER A 164 -3.56 -9.03 10.87
C SER A 164 -3.90 -7.59 10.50
N THR A 165 -5.14 -7.17 10.72
CA THR A 165 -5.52 -5.76 10.61
C THR A 165 -5.34 -5.04 11.94
N ASN A 166 -5.46 -3.69 11.93
CA ASN A 166 -5.51 -2.92 13.17
C ASN A 166 -6.67 -3.37 14.08
N ALA A 167 -7.81 -3.73 13.50
CA ALA A 167 -8.98 -4.23 14.23
C ALA A 167 -8.77 -5.63 14.84
N ASP A 168 -7.94 -6.47 14.22
CA ASP A 168 -7.75 -7.87 14.66
C ASP A 168 -6.67 -8.00 15.75
N VAL A 169 -5.73 -7.06 15.82
CA VAL A 169 -4.53 -7.19 16.66
C VAL A 169 -4.52 -6.14 17.77
N ASP A 170 -4.59 -6.57 19.02
CA ASP A 170 -4.27 -5.72 20.16
C ASP A 170 -2.77 -5.45 20.18
N PHE A 171 -2.37 -4.37 19.51
CA PHE A 171 -0.96 -4.04 19.32
C PHE A 171 -0.25 -3.68 20.64
N GLU A 172 -0.99 -3.20 21.63
CA GLU A 172 -0.45 -2.83 22.94
C GLU A 172 -0.16 -4.06 23.83
N ASN A 173 -1.10 -5.02 23.89
CA ASN A 173 -1.03 -6.15 24.82
C ASN A 173 -0.62 -7.47 24.15
N ALA A 174 -0.92 -7.66 22.87
CA ALA A 174 -0.67 -8.89 22.11
C ALA A 174 -0.23 -8.62 20.67
N PRO A 175 0.89 -7.86 20.45
CA PRO A 175 1.28 -7.34 19.13
C PRO A 175 1.56 -8.41 18.08
N PHE A 176 1.77 -9.65 18.46
CA PHE A 176 2.08 -10.76 17.55
C PHE A 176 0.99 -11.83 17.48
N SER A 177 -0.22 -11.59 18.03
CA SER A 177 -1.31 -12.58 18.09
C SER A 177 -1.71 -13.13 16.71
N GLY A 178 -1.71 -12.31 15.65
CA GLY A 178 -2.03 -12.73 14.29
C GLY A 178 -0.81 -13.03 13.41
N PHE A 179 0.41 -12.98 13.94
CA PHE A 179 1.61 -13.05 13.11
C PHE A 179 1.80 -14.41 12.45
N PHE A 180 1.52 -15.50 13.17
CA PHE A 180 1.61 -16.85 12.62
C PHE A 180 0.59 -17.07 11.48
N SER A 181 -0.65 -16.62 11.64
CA SER A 181 -1.64 -16.64 10.56
C SER A 181 -1.16 -15.84 9.34
N THR A 182 -0.54 -14.69 9.57
CA THR A 182 0.04 -13.85 8.51
C THR A 182 1.11 -14.58 7.72
N LEU A 183 2.04 -15.29 8.38
CA LEU A 183 3.10 -16.05 7.71
C LEU A 183 2.55 -17.11 6.76
N ILE A 184 1.45 -17.75 7.13
CA ILE A 184 0.81 -18.81 6.33
C ILE A 184 -0.02 -18.22 5.19
N ASN A 185 -0.83 -17.20 5.46
CA ASN A 185 -1.97 -16.88 4.61
C ASN A 185 -1.72 -15.72 3.63
N ARG A 186 -0.67 -14.92 3.80
CA ARG A 186 -0.46 -13.70 3.02
C ARG A 186 -0.47 -13.93 1.50
N SER A 187 0.32 -14.88 1.02
CA SER A 187 0.37 -15.23 -0.41
C SER A 187 -0.89 -15.98 -0.89
N ARG A 188 -1.51 -16.78 -0.02
CA ARG A 188 -2.75 -17.50 -0.34
C ARG A 188 -3.92 -16.56 -0.54
N ASP A 189 -4.05 -15.55 0.33
CA ASP A 189 -5.09 -14.52 0.20
C ASP A 189 -4.92 -13.73 -1.11
N GLN A 190 -3.68 -13.39 -1.48
CA GLN A 190 -3.37 -12.73 -2.75
C GLN A 190 -3.78 -13.58 -3.96
N GLN A 191 -3.41 -14.86 -3.97
CA GLN A 191 -3.77 -15.78 -5.04
C GLN A 191 -5.28 -16.04 -5.10
N PHE A 192 -5.94 -16.13 -3.94
CA PHE A 192 -7.39 -16.30 -3.87
C PHE A 192 -8.11 -15.13 -4.53
N VAL A 193 -7.70 -13.89 -4.27
CA VAL A 193 -8.30 -12.70 -4.90
C VAL A 193 -8.13 -12.71 -6.42
N ILE A 194 -6.94 -13.08 -6.92
CA ILE A 194 -6.73 -13.22 -8.38
C ILE A 194 -7.71 -14.24 -8.95
N ASN A 195 -7.87 -15.41 -8.30
CA ASN A 195 -8.79 -16.45 -8.76
C ASN A 195 -10.23 -15.99 -8.71
N TYR A 196 -10.65 -15.36 -7.61
CA TYR A 196 -12.03 -14.91 -7.42
C TYR A 196 -12.47 -13.96 -8.55
N PHE A 197 -11.67 -12.95 -8.88
CA PHE A 197 -12.04 -11.97 -9.90
C PHE A 197 -11.96 -12.53 -11.32
N ASN A 198 -11.12 -13.52 -11.58
CA ASN A 198 -10.96 -14.10 -12.91
C ASN A 198 -11.86 -15.31 -13.17
N GLU A 199 -12.30 -16.02 -12.15
CA GLU A 199 -12.97 -17.33 -12.30
C GLU A 199 -14.41 -17.34 -11.78
N GLN A 200 -14.77 -16.43 -10.87
CA GLN A 200 -16.08 -16.41 -10.23
C GLN A 200 -16.96 -15.29 -10.79
N ASN A 201 -18.27 -15.53 -10.76
CA ASN A 201 -19.24 -14.52 -11.17
C ASN A 201 -19.34 -13.41 -10.09
N ASN A 202 -18.89 -12.22 -10.44
CA ASN A 202 -18.94 -11.02 -9.60
C ASN A 202 -19.33 -9.81 -10.45
N PHE A 203 -19.49 -8.64 -9.83
CA PHE A 203 -19.95 -7.43 -10.53
C PHE A 203 -19.02 -6.99 -11.68
N ALA A 204 -17.74 -7.34 -11.64
CA ALA A 204 -16.73 -6.94 -12.61
C ALA A 204 -16.36 -8.05 -13.62
N SER A 205 -16.85 -9.27 -13.46
CA SER A 205 -16.39 -10.46 -14.22
C SER A 205 -16.47 -10.32 -15.74
N LYS A 206 -17.39 -9.48 -16.26
CA LYS A 206 -17.50 -9.20 -17.70
C LYS A 206 -16.45 -8.19 -18.19
N GLN A 207 -15.81 -7.45 -17.31
CA GLN A 207 -14.82 -6.42 -17.60
C GLN A 207 -13.39 -6.80 -17.15
N VAL A 208 -13.22 -7.96 -16.55
CA VAL A 208 -11.87 -8.46 -16.17
C VAL A 208 -11.13 -8.93 -17.41
N ASP A 209 -9.89 -8.47 -17.60
CA ASP A 209 -8.92 -9.16 -18.47
C ASP A 209 -8.38 -10.38 -17.72
N ASN A 210 -8.88 -11.55 -18.06
CA ASN A 210 -8.54 -12.81 -17.40
C ASN A 210 -7.15 -13.37 -17.75
N LYS A 211 -6.31 -12.60 -18.45
CA LYS A 211 -4.96 -12.99 -18.87
C LYS A 211 -3.87 -12.22 -18.13
N SER A 212 -4.22 -11.13 -17.48
CA SER A 212 -3.26 -10.19 -16.93
C SER A 212 -3.64 -9.77 -15.50
N ALA A 213 -2.71 -9.98 -14.57
CA ALA A 213 -2.82 -9.54 -13.20
C ALA A 213 -1.47 -9.00 -12.69
N GLY A 214 -1.51 -8.19 -11.66
CA GLY A 214 -0.35 -7.72 -10.93
C GLY A 214 -0.55 -7.86 -9.43
N VAL A 215 0.55 -7.91 -8.68
CA VAL A 215 0.53 -7.97 -7.22
C VAL A 215 1.37 -6.84 -6.65
N ILE A 216 0.81 -6.07 -5.74
CA ILE A 216 1.47 -5.00 -5.01
C ILE A 216 1.37 -5.33 -3.52
N GLY A 217 2.49 -5.33 -2.81
CA GLY A 217 2.50 -5.63 -1.39
C GLY A 217 3.41 -4.70 -0.60
N TYR A 218 2.98 -4.34 0.60
CA TYR A 218 3.76 -3.55 1.55
C TYR A 218 4.13 -4.39 2.78
N SER A 219 5.41 -4.36 3.21
CA SER A 219 5.89 -5.07 4.41
C SER A 219 5.55 -6.56 4.35
N MET A 220 4.70 -7.08 5.24
CA MET A 220 4.19 -8.46 5.16
C MET A 220 3.38 -8.72 3.89
N GLY A 221 2.72 -7.71 3.30
CA GLY A 221 2.12 -7.84 1.96
C GLY A 221 3.17 -8.08 0.88
N GLY A 222 4.34 -7.43 0.99
CA GLY A 222 5.52 -7.67 0.13
C GLY A 222 6.11 -9.07 0.32
N TYR A 223 6.21 -9.55 1.56
CA TYR A 223 6.56 -10.93 1.88
C TYR A 223 5.67 -11.94 1.12
N GLY A 224 4.35 -11.73 1.18
CA GLY A 224 3.40 -12.52 0.41
C GLY A 224 3.60 -12.40 -1.10
N ALA A 225 3.81 -11.17 -1.62
CA ALA A 225 3.96 -10.92 -3.05
C ALA A 225 5.18 -11.62 -3.66
N VAL A 226 6.33 -11.64 -2.95
CA VAL A 226 7.53 -12.38 -3.36
C VAL A 226 7.23 -13.88 -3.46
N ASN A 227 6.48 -14.45 -2.50
CA ASN A 227 6.06 -15.85 -2.59
C ASN A 227 5.09 -16.08 -3.77
N THR A 228 4.12 -15.21 -3.95
CA THR A 228 3.11 -15.32 -5.01
C THR A 228 3.72 -15.38 -6.40
N ILE A 229 4.86 -14.71 -6.63
CA ILE A 229 5.59 -14.76 -7.91
C ILE A 229 6.65 -15.87 -7.98
N GLY A 230 6.74 -16.77 -6.99
CA GLY A 230 7.59 -17.96 -7.01
C GLY A 230 8.75 -17.97 -6.03
N GLY A 231 8.91 -16.99 -5.16
CA GLY A 231 9.87 -16.99 -4.06
C GLY A 231 9.41 -17.93 -2.95
N CYS A 232 9.84 -19.19 -2.97
CA CYS A 232 9.47 -20.17 -1.96
C CYS A 232 9.97 -19.79 -0.57
N TYR A 233 9.16 -20.02 0.45
CA TYR A 233 9.65 -19.88 1.83
C TYR A 233 10.56 -21.04 2.22
N ALA A 234 11.56 -20.72 3.03
CA ALA A 234 12.59 -21.65 3.51
C ALA A 234 12.81 -21.49 5.03
N PHE A 235 11.73 -21.56 5.80
CA PHE A 235 11.82 -21.58 7.26
C PHE A 235 12.57 -22.85 7.69
N ASN A 236 13.55 -22.68 8.55
CA ASN A 236 14.24 -23.76 9.26
C ASN A 236 13.69 -23.91 10.68
N GLU A 237 14.21 -24.87 11.45
CA GLU A 237 13.76 -25.12 12.83
C GLU A 237 13.88 -23.85 13.69
N GLN A 238 15.02 -23.15 13.61
CA GLN A 238 15.26 -21.94 14.41
C GLN A 238 14.31 -20.80 14.07
N THR A 239 14.13 -20.49 12.78
CA THR A 239 13.22 -19.41 12.35
C THR A 239 11.76 -19.78 12.60
N THR A 240 11.39 -21.06 12.45
CA THR A 240 10.05 -21.54 12.79
C THR A 240 9.77 -21.36 14.28
N ALA A 241 10.68 -21.82 15.16
CA ALA A 241 10.54 -21.64 16.60
C ALA A 241 10.48 -20.17 17.00
N MET A 242 11.35 -19.33 16.40
CA MET A 242 11.40 -17.87 16.67
C MET A 242 10.07 -17.19 16.39
N PHE A 243 9.46 -17.43 15.24
CA PHE A 243 8.25 -16.71 14.82
C PHE A 243 6.94 -17.33 15.28
N THR A 244 6.96 -18.57 15.76
CA THR A 244 5.75 -19.23 16.28
C THR A 244 5.73 -19.39 17.79
N GLY A 245 6.87 -19.20 18.45
CA GLY A 245 7.04 -19.42 19.89
C GLY A 245 7.01 -20.90 20.29
N MET A 246 6.97 -21.84 19.34
CA MET A 246 6.93 -23.28 19.59
C MET A 246 8.28 -23.79 20.14
N LYS A 247 8.21 -24.78 21.03
CA LYS A 247 9.37 -25.40 21.68
C LYS A 247 9.50 -26.89 21.41
N ASP A 248 8.39 -27.56 21.08
CA ASP A 248 8.37 -29.00 20.77
C ASP A 248 8.89 -29.24 19.35
N PRO A 249 10.00 -30.00 19.17
CA PRO A 249 10.58 -30.26 17.85
C PRO A 249 9.59 -30.88 16.84
N ALA A 250 8.72 -31.78 17.30
CA ALA A 250 7.73 -32.42 16.43
C ALA A 250 6.66 -31.44 15.92
N GLN A 251 6.26 -30.48 16.77
CA GLN A 251 5.36 -29.41 16.36
C GLN A 251 6.07 -28.42 15.42
N ILE A 252 7.32 -28.07 15.71
CA ILE A 252 8.13 -27.19 14.86
C ILE A 252 8.26 -27.77 13.45
N GLU A 253 8.61 -29.06 13.32
CA GLU A 253 8.74 -29.74 12.03
C GLU A 253 7.42 -29.69 11.24
N LYS A 254 6.29 -30.00 11.88
CA LYS A 254 4.97 -29.95 11.23
C LYS A 254 4.61 -28.56 10.75
N VAL A 255 4.88 -27.53 11.56
CA VAL A 255 4.58 -26.13 11.22
C VAL A 255 5.56 -25.59 10.17
N GLN A 256 6.81 -25.99 10.21
CA GLN A 256 7.80 -25.67 9.17
C GLN A 256 7.33 -26.15 7.79
N GLN A 257 6.82 -27.38 7.70
CA GLN A 257 6.26 -27.91 6.45
C GLN A 257 5.06 -27.08 5.96
N LEU A 258 4.23 -26.59 6.89
CA LEU A 258 3.09 -25.73 6.57
C LEU A 258 3.51 -24.32 6.10
N LEU A 259 4.56 -23.75 6.70
CA LEU A 259 5.10 -22.44 6.32
C LEU A 259 5.77 -22.49 4.95
N ASN A 260 6.53 -23.55 4.64
CA ASN A 260 7.38 -23.64 3.44
C ASN A 260 6.56 -23.91 2.17
N SER A 261 5.80 -22.91 1.77
CA SER A 261 5.01 -22.90 0.54
C SER A 261 5.65 -22.04 -0.55
N CYS A 262 5.16 -22.19 -1.78
CA CYS A 262 5.59 -21.45 -2.96
C CYS A 262 4.39 -20.91 -3.74
N ALA A 263 4.62 -19.98 -4.64
CA ALA A 263 3.71 -19.59 -5.71
C ALA A 263 2.25 -19.48 -5.27
N GLY A 264 1.99 -18.63 -4.26
CA GLY A 264 0.64 -18.42 -3.74
C GLY A 264 0.12 -19.54 -2.83
N GLY A 265 1.02 -20.22 -2.10
CA GLY A 265 0.66 -21.21 -1.07
C GLY A 265 0.73 -22.66 -1.53
N GLN A 266 1.36 -22.96 -2.67
CA GLN A 266 1.54 -24.32 -3.18
C GLN A 266 2.70 -25.05 -2.50
N TYR A 267 2.60 -26.37 -2.35
CA TYR A 267 3.64 -27.20 -1.72
C TYR A 267 4.33 -28.16 -2.70
N GLN A 268 3.58 -28.72 -3.64
CA GLN A 268 4.08 -29.74 -4.57
C GLN A 268 4.09 -29.19 -5.99
N ASN A 269 5.27 -29.30 -6.68
CA ASN A 269 5.44 -28.85 -8.05
C ASN A 269 4.88 -27.44 -8.31
N PRO A 270 5.29 -26.43 -7.52
CA PRO A 270 4.69 -25.11 -7.55
C PRO A 270 4.85 -24.48 -8.93
N LYS A 271 3.76 -23.87 -9.40
CA LYS A 271 3.73 -23.12 -10.65
C LYS A 271 3.19 -21.72 -10.37
N VAL A 272 3.96 -20.74 -10.74
CA VAL A 272 3.50 -19.35 -10.73
C VAL A 272 2.31 -19.20 -11.65
N ASP A 273 1.29 -18.53 -11.20
CA ASP A 273 0.11 -18.23 -12.00
C ASP A 273 0.50 -17.40 -13.23
N PRO A 274 0.26 -17.91 -14.45
CA PRO A 274 0.69 -17.25 -15.69
C PRO A 274 -0.02 -15.90 -15.94
N ARG A 275 -1.09 -15.61 -15.22
CA ARG A 275 -1.77 -14.31 -15.25
C ARG A 275 -0.93 -13.21 -14.59
N ILE A 276 -0.08 -13.54 -13.62
CA ILE A 276 0.75 -12.56 -12.90
C ILE A 276 1.88 -12.08 -13.81
N LYS A 277 1.82 -10.82 -14.20
CA LYS A 277 2.76 -10.19 -15.15
C LYS A 277 3.74 -9.23 -14.49
N ALA A 278 3.44 -8.73 -13.30
CA ALA A 278 4.34 -7.85 -12.55
C ALA A 278 4.08 -7.93 -11.05
N MET A 279 5.13 -7.64 -10.27
CA MET A 279 5.10 -7.49 -8.84
C MET A 279 5.76 -6.17 -8.43
N VAL A 280 5.15 -5.47 -7.45
CA VAL A 280 5.78 -4.37 -6.72
C VAL A 280 5.76 -4.69 -5.23
N ALA A 281 6.94 -4.66 -4.60
CA ALA A 281 7.10 -4.92 -3.18
C ALA A 281 7.69 -3.70 -2.48
N PHE A 282 6.88 -3.03 -1.66
CA PHE A 282 7.31 -1.95 -0.79
C PHE A 282 7.83 -2.53 0.52
N ALA A 283 9.08 -2.25 0.86
CA ALA A 283 9.71 -2.67 2.11
C ALA A 283 9.39 -4.13 2.50
N PRO A 284 9.54 -5.13 1.57
CA PRO A 284 9.12 -6.51 1.81
C PRO A 284 9.85 -7.10 3.01
N TRP A 285 9.06 -7.69 3.94
CA TRP A 285 9.62 -8.37 5.11
C TRP A 285 10.17 -9.76 4.75
N GLY A 286 11.16 -10.22 5.49
CA GLY A 286 11.62 -11.61 5.49
C GLY A 286 13.04 -11.82 4.94
N GLY A 287 13.55 -10.92 4.09
CA GLY A 287 14.92 -11.02 3.56
C GLY A 287 15.99 -10.97 4.65
N GLN A 288 15.79 -10.14 5.68
CA GLN A 288 16.68 -10.03 6.83
C GLN A 288 16.77 -11.30 7.70
N HIS A 289 15.81 -12.21 7.52
CA HIS A 289 15.77 -13.49 8.26
C HIS A 289 16.14 -14.69 7.39
N ALA A 290 16.53 -14.45 6.13
CA ALA A 290 16.89 -15.47 5.16
C ALA A 290 15.85 -16.61 5.05
N ILE A 291 14.56 -16.24 5.03
CA ILE A 291 13.44 -17.18 4.98
C ILE A 291 12.90 -17.42 3.57
N PHE A 292 13.65 -17.07 2.54
CA PHE A 292 13.37 -17.41 1.16
C PHE A 292 14.42 -18.37 0.61
N ASP A 293 14.00 -19.31 -0.22
CA ASP A 293 14.88 -20.26 -0.88
C ASP A 293 15.62 -19.60 -2.05
N ASP A 294 16.96 -19.54 -1.98
CA ASP A 294 17.81 -18.87 -2.97
C ASP A 294 17.56 -19.41 -4.39
N LYS A 295 17.41 -20.74 -4.52
CA LYS A 295 17.20 -21.38 -5.83
C LYS A 295 15.82 -21.07 -6.40
N ALA A 296 14.83 -20.89 -5.54
CA ALA A 296 13.51 -20.45 -5.98
C ALA A 296 13.53 -18.98 -6.40
N MET A 297 14.23 -18.12 -5.65
CA MET A 297 14.42 -16.72 -6.00
C MET A 297 15.10 -16.54 -7.36
N GLU A 298 16.14 -17.30 -7.66
CA GLU A 298 16.83 -17.32 -8.96
C GLU A 298 15.92 -17.76 -10.13
N LYS A 299 14.88 -18.51 -9.86
CA LYS A 299 13.91 -18.99 -10.86
C LYS A 299 12.79 -18.01 -11.14
N ILE A 300 12.60 -16.99 -10.34
CA ILE A 300 11.58 -15.96 -10.58
C ILE A 300 11.80 -15.31 -11.95
N LYS A 301 10.76 -15.27 -12.78
CA LYS A 301 10.78 -14.65 -14.11
C LYS A 301 9.81 -13.46 -14.23
N VAL A 302 8.94 -13.31 -13.26
CA VAL A 302 7.98 -12.20 -13.21
C VAL A 302 8.75 -10.89 -13.05
N PRO A 303 8.48 -9.87 -13.88
CA PRO A 303 9.01 -8.52 -13.70
C PRO A 303 8.73 -7.99 -12.29
N SER A 304 9.75 -7.47 -11.61
CA SER A 304 9.69 -7.18 -10.18
C SER A 304 10.30 -5.84 -9.83
N LEU A 305 9.59 -5.00 -9.09
CA LEU A 305 10.08 -3.76 -8.52
C LEU A 305 10.09 -3.86 -6.99
N TYR A 306 11.26 -3.69 -6.40
CA TYR A 306 11.47 -3.55 -4.97
C TYR A 306 11.62 -2.07 -4.62
N ILE A 307 10.92 -1.59 -3.60
CA ILE A 307 11.00 -0.19 -3.14
C ILE A 307 11.35 -0.20 -1.65
N ALA A 308 12.39 0.51 -1.26
CA ALA A 308 12.89 0.50 0.11
C ALA A 308 13.40 1.86 0.56
N GLY A 309 13.30 2.15 1.85
CA GLY A 309 14.11 3.16 2.51
C GLY A 309 15.47 2.57 2.90
N ASN A 310 16.58 3.29 2.69
CA ASN A 310 17.91 2.76 3.02
C ASN A 310 18.20 2.69 4.53
N LEU A 311 17.30 3.23 5.36
CA LEU A 311 17.33 3.13 6.82
C LEU A 311 16.15 2.30 7.35
N ASP A 312 15.58 1.41 6.54
CA ASP A 312 14.50 0.52 6.97
C ASP A 312 14.95 -0.35 8.14
N ASP A 313 14.34 -0.13 9.30
CA ASP A 313 14.68 -0.75 10.58
C ASP A 313 13.70 -1.88 10.98
N ILE A 314 12.69 -2.13 10.15
CA ILE A 314 11.68 -3.20 10.37
C ILE A 314 11.96 -4.39 9.44
N SER A 315 12.02 -4.16 8.12
CA SER A 315 12.34 -5.20 7.13
C SER A 315 13.83 -5.34 6.88
N GLY A 316 14.63 -4.35 7.28
CA GLY A 316 16.08 -4.32 7.08
C GLY A 316 16.47 -4.08 5.63
N TYR A 317 17.09 -2.94 5.33
CA TYR A 317 17.45 -2.56 3.96
C TYR A 317 18.27 -3.62 3.22
N GLU A 318 19.31 -4.19 3.89
CA GLU A 318 20.17 -5.21 3.28
C GLU A 318 19.40 -6.51 2.97
N GLY A 319 18.39 -6.84 3.79
CA GLY A 319 17.49 -7.97 3.53
C GLY A 319 16.64 -7.73 2.27
N ILE A 320 16.09 -6.53 2.10
CA ILE A 320 15.31 -6.16 0.92
C ILE A 320 16.21 -6.16 -0.33
N LYS A 321 17.40 -5.60 -0.22
CA LYS A 321 18.40 -5.59 -1.29
C LYS A 321 18.80 -7.00 -1.70
N SER A 322 18.98 -7.90 -0.73
CA SER A 322 19.26 -9.32 -0.99
C SER A 322 18.13 -9.99 -1.79
N LEU A 323 16.86 -9.72 -1.46
CA LEU A 323 15.72 -10.22 -2.25
C LEU A 323 15.78 -9.72 -3.70
N TYR A 324 16.06 -8.44 -3.92
CA TYR A 324 16.27 -7.89 -5.26
C TYR A 324 17.41 -8.58 -5.99
N GLU A 325 18.58 -8.73 -5.37
CA GLU A 325 19.77 -9.32 -5.98
C GLU A 325 19.54 -10.77 -6.38
N GLN A 326 18.91 -11.57 -5.50
CA GLN A 326 18.61 -13.00 -5.72
C GLN A 326 17.51 -13.23 -6.78
N THR A 327 16.63 -12.26 -7.01
CA THR A 327 15.54 -12.40 -8.00
C THR A 327 16.09 -12.61 -9.39
N GLY A 328 15.71 -13.73 -10.04
CA GLY A 328 16.23 -14.16 -11.35
C GLY A 328 15.56 -13.50 -12.56
N SER A 329 14.62 -12.58 -12.36
CA SER A 329 13.96 -11.84 -13.43
C SER A 329 14.95 -10.94 -14.19
N LYS A 330 14.82 -10.89 -15.51
CA LYS A 330 15.57 -9.96 -16.37
C LYS A 330 15.06 -8.52 -16.26
N ASP A 331 13.82 -8.37 -15.88
CA ASP A 331 13.14 -7.10 -15.69
C ASP A 331 12.91 -6.92 -14.18
N LYS A 332 14.02 -6.75 -13.44
CA LYS A 332 14.02 -6.46 -12.01
C LYS A 332 14.59 -5.08 -11.72
N TYR A 333 13.96 -4.39 -10.79
CA TYR A 333 14.25 -3.01 -10.45
C TYR A 333 14.25 -2.82 -8.94
N MET A 334 15.05 -1.87 -8.46
CA MET A 334 15.02 -1.43 -7.06
C MET A 334 15.08 0.08 -6.98
N LEU A 335 14.06 0.67 -6.37
CA LEU A 335 14.02 2.09 -5.98
C LEU A 335 14.40 2.20 -4.51
N THR A 336 15.41 3.01 -4.22
CA THR A 336 15.83 3.30 -2.85
C THR A 336 15.57 4.76 -2.51
N TYR A 337 14.77 5.00 -1.46
CA TYR A 337 14.60 6.32 -0.85
C TYR A 337 15.71 6.54 0.18
N LYS A 338 16.61 7.52 -0.07
CA LYS A 338 17.70 7.85 0.85
C LYS A 338 17.15 8.45 2.13
N ASN A 339 17.68 8.03 3.27
CA ASN A 339 17.28 8.48 4.61
C ASN A 339 15.81 8.16 4.98
N ALA A 340 15.10 7.39 4.18
CA ALA A 340 13.79 6.86 4.55
C ALA A 340 13.94 5.60 5.39
N ARG A 341 12.95 5.35 6.26
CA ARG A 341 12.81 4.14 7.08
C ARG A 341 11.78 3.20 6.43
N HIS A 342 10.90 2.61 7.25
CA HIS A 342 9.97 1.57 6.80
C HIS A 342 8.68 2.09 6.16
N ASN A 343 8.16 3.24 6.63
CA ASN A 343 6.81 3.71 6.30
C ASN A 343 6.74 4.46 4.96
N ILE A 344 7.19 3.84 3.89
CA ILE A 344 7.27 4.48 2.56
C ILE A 344 6.01 4.30 1.69
N ALA A 345 5.07 3.46 2.13
CA ALA A 345 3.88 3.10 1.34
C ALA A 345 2.55 3.63 1.89
N PRO A 346 2.35 3.86 3.20
CA PRO A 346 1.08 4.34 3.73
C PRO A 346 0.67 5.70 3.18
N HIS A 347 -0.63 5.99 3.23
CA HIS A 347 -1.14 7.35 3.04
C HIS A 347 -0.66 8.28 4.17
N PRO A 348 -0.76 9.63 4.03
CA PRO A 348 -0.42 10.56 5.12
C PRO A 348 -1.22 10.26 6.39
N ALA A 349 -0.61 10.51 7.55
CA ALA A 349 -1.23 10.25 8.84
C ALA A 349 -2.59 10.97 8.98
N PRO A 350 -3.67 10.26 9.36
CA PRO A 350 -4.93 10.92 9.67
C PRO A 350 -4.79 11.83 10.90
N ALA A 351 -5.61 12.86 11.00
CA ALA A 351 -5.50 13.87 12.05
C ALA A 351 -5.49 13.25 13.45
N ILE A 352 -6.31 12.25 13.67
CA ILE A 352 -6.38 11.57 14.98
C ILE A 352 -5.07 10.88 15.34
N ALA A 353 -4.36 10.27 14.38
CA ALA A 353 -3.08 9.63 14.65
C ALA A 353 -1.99 10.64 15.03
N GLN A 354 -2.01 11.86 14.50
CA GLN A 354 -1.03 12.90 14.80
C GLN A 354 -1.14 13.42 16.24
N SER A 355 -2.31 13.33 16.85
CA SER A 355 -2.61 13.87 18.17
C SER A 355 -2.79 12.79 19.25
N SER A 356 -2.71 11.51 18.90
CA SER A 356 -3.06 10.44 19.84
C SER A 356 -1.86 9.83 20.58
N SER A 357 -1.06 9.04 19.92
CA SER A 357 0.05 8.31 20.53
C SER A 357 1.18 8.04 19.55
N GLU A 358 2.36 7.72 20.07
CA GLU A 358 3.49 7.26 19.25
C GLU A 358 3.13 5.98 18.49
N LEU A 359 2.33 5.11 19.07
CA LEU A 359 1.83 3.88 18.46
C LEU A 359 1.05 4.17 17.17
N ASP A 360 0.21 5.19 17.18
CA ASP A 360 -0.62 5.56 16.04
C ASP A 360 0.18 6.31 14.97
N ILE A 361 0.89 7.39 15.36
CA ILE A 361 1.67 8.18 14.40
C ILE A 361 2.80 7.38 13.79
N GLY A 362 3.43 6.46 14.54
CA GLY A 362 4.51 5.60 14.10
C GLY A 362 4.14 4.67 12.95
N HIS A 363 2.86 4.49 12.66
CA HIS A 363 2.39 3.72 11.52
C HIS A 363 2.47 4.48 10.18
N TYR A 364 2.51 5.82 10.23
CA TYR A 364 2.43 6.69 9.06
C TYR A 364 3.64 7.62 8.91
N TYR A 365 4.45 7.73 9.96
CA TYR A 365 5.47 8.76 10.02
C TYR A 365 6.76 8.34 9.33
N GLU A 366 7.25 9.20 8.44
CA GLU A 366 8.55 9.08 7.80
C GLU A 366 9.35 10.37 8.05
N PRO A 367 10.41 10.33 8.91
CA PRO A 367 11.05 11.55 9.40
C PRO A 367 11.70 12.42 8.32
N SER A 368 12.25 11.82 7.28
CA SER A 368 13.05 12.52 6.26
C SER A 368 12.26 12.84 4.98
N TRP A 369 11.06 12.29 4.85
CA TRP A 369 10.27 12.41 3.63
C TRP A 369 8.85 12.87 3.93
N SER A 370 8.30 13.71 3.06
CA SER A 370 6.86 13.97 3.05
C SER A 370 6.13 12.74 2.52
N MET A 371 5.17 12.21 3.29
CA MET A 371 4.32 11.09 2.85
C MET A 371 3.59 11.39 1.55
N ARG A 372 3.17 12.64 1.34
CA ARG A 372 2.54 13.06 0.08
C ARG A 372 3.50 12.94 -1.09
N THR A 373 4.75 13.40 -0.93
CA THR A 373 5.77 13.27 -1.96
C THR A 373 6.07 11.80 -2.28
N LEU A 374 6.23 10.96 -1.25
CA LEU A 374 6.40 9.52 -1.42
C LEU A 374 5.23 8.91 -2.19
N ASN A 375 3.99 9.27 -1.84
CA ASN A 375 2.81 8.73 -2.52
C ASN A 375 2.76 9.11 -4.01
N GLU A 376 3.15 10.33 -4.37
CA GLU A 376 3.20 10.75 -5.78
C GLU A 376 4.31 10.02 -6.55
N ILE A 377 5.48 9.83 -5.95
CA ILE A 377 6.56 9.04 -6.54
C ILE A 377 6.13 7.57 -6.69
N ASN A 378 5.48 7.01 -5.67
CA ASN A 378 4.95 5.65 -5.71
C ASN A 378 3.93 5.45 -6.84
N LYS A 379 3.00 6.41 -7.05
CA LYS A 379 2.06 6.39 -8.18
C LYS A 379 2.79 6.27 -9.51
N HIS A 380 3.84 7.05 -9.71
CA HIS A 380 4.63 7.06 -10.94
C HIS A 380 5.26 5.70 -11.23
N PHE A 381 6.03 5.16 -10.29
CA PHE A 381 6.74 3.90 -10.51
C PHE A 381 5.82 2.70 -10.56
N VAL A 382 4.77 2.68 -9.74
CA VAL A 382 3.78 1.61 -9.78
C VAL A 382 3.05 1.60 -11.13
N LEU A 383 2.60 2.77 -11.62
CA LEU A 383 1.93 2.83 -12.92
C LEU A 383 2.89 2.44 -14.06
N ALA A 384 4.17 2.90 -14.03
CA ALA A 384 5.18 2.50 -14.99
C ALA A 384 5.34 0.97 -15.06
N MET A 385 5.43 0.30 -13.88
CA MET A 385 5.51 -1.16 -13.81
C MET A 385 4.26 -1.84 -14.37
N MET A 386 3.09 -1.36 -14.01
CA MET A 386 1.83 -1.99 -14.43
C MET A 386 1.57 -1.77 -15.93
N ASP A 387 1.76 -0.56 -16.45
CA ASP A 387 1.54 -0.28 -17.87
C ASP A 387 2.57 -1.01 -18.74
N CYS A 388 3.86 -1.01 -18.36
CA CYS A 388 4.91 -1.71 -19.10
C CYS A 388 4.68 -3.22 -19.12
N HIS A 389 4.43 -3.87 -17.97
CA HIS A 389 4.48 -5.32 -17.86
C HIS A 389 3.11 -6.00 -17.76
N VAL A 390 2.10 -5.37 -17.15
CA VAL A 390 0.76 -5.99 -17.05
C VAL A 390 -0.08 -5.70 -18.27
N LYS A 391 -0.11 -4.44 -18.75
CA LYS A 391 -0.76 -4.10 -20.02
C LYS A 391 0.11 -4.36 -21.25
N GLY A 392 1.43 -4.52 -21.08
CA GLY A 392 2.37 -4.74 -22.18
C GLY A 392 2.57 -3.50 -23.08
N ILE A 393 2.41 -2.30 -22.55
CA ILE A 393 2.62 -1.04 -23.27
C ILE A 393 4.12 -0.72 -23.30
N ALA A 394 4.82 -1.22 -24.33
CA ALA A 394 6.28 -1.13 -24.43
C ALA A 394 6.84 0.30 -24.33
N SER A 395 6.07 1.32 -24.79
CA SER A 395 6.49 2.74 -24.67
C SER A 395 6.62 3.20 -23.23
N GLU A 396 5.90 2.58 -22.28
CA GLU A 396 5.91 2.99 -20.88
C GLU A 396 7.12 2.40 -20.10
N CYS A 397 7.77 1.39 -20.66
CA CYS A 397 8.99 0.83 -20.08
C CYS A 397 10.16 1.84 -20.01
N LYS A 398 10.07 2.92 -20.78
CA LYS A 398 11.04 4.03 -20.76
C LYS A 398 11.20 4.70 -19.38
N TYR A 399 10.14 4.63 -18.52
CA TYR A 399 10.18 5.19 -17.17
C TYR A 399 10.87 4.27 -16.16
N LEU A 400 11.23 3.05 -16.58
CA LEU A 400 11.98 2.08 -15.80
C LEU A 400 13.43 1.94 -16.26
N ASP A 401 13.84 2.63 -17.33
CA ASP A 401 15.22 2.68 -17.82
C ASP A 401 15.86 4.00 -17.37
N LEU A 402 16.38 4.01 -16.13
CA LEU A 402 16.84 5.19 -15.44
C LEU A 402 18.31 5.12 -15.05
N PRO A 403 19.01 6.29 -14.96
CA PRO A 403 20.32 6.37 -14.34
C PRO A 403 20.25 5.95 -12.86
N GLN A 404 21.35 5.40 -12.34
CA GLN A 404 21.42 4.90 -10.97
C GLN A 404 21.13 5.97 -9.90
N ASN A 405 21.57 7.20 -10.11
CA ASN A 405 21.45 8.27 -9.12
C ASN A 405 20.42 9.31 -9.57
N GLY A 406 19.42 9.57 -8.75
CA GLY A 406 18.40 10.59 -8.98
C GLY A 406 18.82 12.00 -8.56
N ASP A 407 19.90 12.14 -7.79
CA ASP A 407 20.40 13.45 -7.39
C ASP A 407 20.96 14.21 -8.59
N GLN A 408 20.79 15.52 -8.59
CA GLN A 408 21.50 16.39 -9.52
C GLN A 408 22.98 16.44 -9.15
N ALA A 409 23.75 15.54 -9.73
CA ALA A 409 25.20 15.56 -9.59
C ALA A 409 25.85 16.06 -10.85
N VAL A 410 27.01 16.68 -10.70
CA VAL A 410 27.91 17.04 -11.77
C VAL A 410 29.11 16.12 -11.67
N VAL A 411 29.38 15.34 -12.71
CA VAL A 411 30.57 14.50 -12.81
C VAL A 411 31.40 15.04 -13.95
N ASP A 412 32.66 15.36 -13.69
CA ASP A 412 33.59 15.95 -14.67
C ASP A 412 33.03 17.21 -15.34
N GLY A 413 32.36 18.07 -14.58
CA GLY A 413 31.76 19.31 -15.05
C GLY A 413 30.50 19.15 -15.90
N LYS A 414 29.95 17.93 -16.03
CA LYS A 414 28.70 17.66 -16.76
C LYS A 414 27.60 17.19 -15.81
N PRO A 415 26.36 17.75 -15.91
CA PRO A 415 25.24 17.27 -15.14
C PRO A 415 24.91 15.81 -15.52
N LEU A 416 24.53 14.99 -14.50
CA LEU A 416 23.98 13.67 -14.75
C LEU A 416 22.66 13.76 -15.50
N PRO A 417 22.31 12.74 -16.29
CA PRO A 417 21.00 12.68 -16.95
C PRO A 417 19.86 12.78 -15.96
N GLN A 418 18.85 13.54 -16.32
CA GLN A 418 17.61 13.63 -15.56
C GLN A 418 16.83 12.30 -15.63
N TRP A 419 16.19 11.91 -14.54
CA TRP A 419 15.25 10.79 -14.56
C TRP A 419 14.03 11.14 -15.41
N ARG A 420 13.67 10.23 -16.29
CA ARG A 420 12.51 10.41 -17.17
C ARG A 420 11.23 10.45 -16.34
N GLY A 421 10.38 11.43 -16.62
CA GLY A 421 9.14 11.65 -15.90
C GLY A 421 9.29 12.45 -14.61
N PHE A 422 10.52 12.89 -14.27
CA PHE A 422 10.80 13.76 -13.14
C PHE A 422 11.45 15.06 -13.61
N ASP A 423 11.08 16.17 -13.00
CA ASP A 423 11.96 17.30 -13.06
C ASP A 423 13.17 17.06 -12.14
N ASN A 424 14.22 17.82 -12.32
CA ASN A 424 15.48 17.61 -11.63
C ASN A 424 15.39 17.63 -10.09
N ARG A 425 14.40 18.28 -9.52
CA ARG A 425 14.25 18.40 -8.06
C ARG A 425 13.59 17.18 -7.45
N PHE A 426 12.68 16.54 -8.17
CA PHE A 426 11.86 15.44 -7.64
C PHE A 426 12.54 14.09 -7.67
N SER A 427 13.61 13.90 -8.44
CA SER A 427 14.44 12.69 -8.38
C SER A 427 15.48 12.71 -7.26
N THR A 428 15.71 13.87 -6.63
CA THR A 428 16.69 14.02 -5.54
C THR A 428 16.35 13.12 -4.33
N GLY A 429 17.37 12.48 -3.79
CA GLY A 429 17.23 11.60 -2.63
C GLY A 429 16.85 10.18 -2.99
N MET A 430 16.90 9.80 -4.26
CA MET A 430 16.58 8.45 -4.72
C MET A 430 17.74 7.80 -5.47
N ASP A 431 17.87 6.48 -5.34
CA ASP A 431 18.73 5.65 -6.17
C ASP A 431 17.89 4.60 -6.88
N TRP A 432 18.32 4.25 -8.12
CA TRP A 432 17.70 3.24 -8.96
C TRP A 432 18.71 2.14 -9.31
N GLN A 433 18.27 0.89 -9.21
CA GLN A 433 19.02 -0.26 -9.68
C GLN A 433 18.15 -1.07 -10.63
N GLN A 434 18.76 -1.62 -11.68
CA GLN A 434 18.10 -2.46 -12.67
C GLN A 434 19.06 -3.55 -13.16
N ALA A 435 18.51 -4.70 -13.56
CA ALA A 435 19.33 -5.83 -14.02
C ALA A 435 20.04 -5.54 -15.36
N LYS A 436 19.40 -4.73 -16.22
CA LYS A 436 19.98 -4.26 -17.49
C LYS A 436 20.60 -2.89 -17.27
N PRO A 437 21.80 -2.62 -17.80
CA PRO A 437 22.37 -1.27 -17.76
C PRO A 437 21.42 -0.27 -18.44
N HIS A 438 21.38 0.93 -17.89
CA HIS A 438 20.67 2.05 -18.53
C HIS A 438 21.21 2.29 -19.94
N THR A 439 20.33 2.29 -20.93
CA THR A 439 20.68 2.63 -22.32
C THR A 439 20.89 4.14 -22.44
N LYS A 440 22.12 4.56 -22.77
CA LYS A 440 22.51 5.98 -22.91
C LYS A 440 21.89 6.63 -24.15
#